data_381a56bd6d959c89bbf61b7c745ab0a3
#
_entry.id   381a56bd6d959c89bbf61b7c745ab0a3
#
_cell.length_a   1.000
_cell.length_b   1.000
_cell.length_c   1.000
_cell.angle_alpha   90.00
_cell.angle_beta   90.00
_cell.angle_gamma   90.00
#
_symmetry.space_group_name_H-M   'P 1'
#
loop_
_entity.id
_entity.type
_entity.pdbx_description
1 polymer ?
#
loop_
_entity_poly.entity_id
_entity_poly.type
_entity_poly.pdbx_seq_one_letter_code
_entity_poly.pdbx_strand_id
1 'polypeptide(L)'
;MPLPRKYVPKSLTPRDRRKQIASIRSGTRRPKVGSFKSRRSGWAVRFEKKYGVKITDTKFIDRHILRRPGIDGVLDKGRGAYFSGGSRPNQTPDSWAYARLASVILGGPARKVDNALWSKFRVTGRDEYDQIVAGFKPSLTPRQMFRMGSFGGTYWRPIRSGVVGKRLSGQHRKYPKSWWVGIPDRKMTLAFDRYDKSVNRFKVKVGTTLQFWESKKWITEYHPYGWVQWYCDWCVGKRSADDIRQIRRWAALAGPKGRFRNMLINMVRQGRESPKIRQTLQHWACRVTRADVRK
;
A
#
# COMPACT_ATOMS: atom_id res chain seq x y z
N MET A 1 -9.71 14.84 41.11
CA MET A 1 -9.86 15.53 39.83
C MET A 1 -11.00 14.91 39.01
N PRO A 2 -11.81 15.71 38.33
CA PRO A 2 -12.83 15.19 37.43
C PRO A 2 -12.18 14.46 36.25
N LEU A 3 -12.71 13.29 35.90
CA LEU A 3 -12.22 12.49 34.78
C LEU A 3 -12.59 13.17 33.44
N PRO A 4 -11.69 13.13 32.44
CA PRO A 4 -11.99 13.70 31.13
C PRO A 4 -13.26 13.10 30.50
N ARG A 5 -14.12 13.94 29.92
CA ARG A 5 -15.38 13.51 29.25
C ARG A 5 -15.16 12.43 28.21
N LYS A 6 -14.04 12.43 27.52
CA LYS A 6 -13.68 11.38 26.55
C LYS A 6 -13.51 9.99 27.16
N TYR A 7 -13.22 9.88 28.45
CA TYR A 7 -13.07 8.61 29.16
C TYR A 7 -14.37 8.16 29.84
N VAL A 8 -15.26 9.11 30.12
CA VAL A 8 -16.59 8.87 30.72
C VAL A 8 -17.63 9.59 29.85
N PRO A 9 -17.94 9.06 28.65
CA PRO A 9 -18.90 9.68 27.72
C PRO A 9 -20.28 9.83 28.31
N LYS A 10 -21.01 10.87 27.91
CA LYS A 10 -22.40 11.11 28.36
C LYS A 10 -23.38 9.99 27.97
N SER A 11 -23.07 9.26 26.88
CA SER A 11 -23.86 8.13 26.37
C SER A 11 -23.85 6.90 27.27
N LEU A 12 -22.99 6.84 28.29
CA LEU A 12 -23.00 5.72 29.24
C LEU A 12 -24.23 5.77 30.15
N THR A 13 -24.90 4.61 30.32
CA THR A 13 -25.92 4.46 31.36
C THR A 13 -25.33 4.73 32.75
N PRO A 14 -26.13 5.09 33.77
CA PRO A 14 -25.62 5.31 35.12
C PRO A 14 -24.84 4.12 35.69
N ARG A 15 -25.26 2.89 35.40
CA ARG A 15 -24.61 1.65 35.82
C ARG A 15 -23.22 1.51 35.13
N ASP A 16 -23.15 1.66 33.81
CA ASP A 16 -21.91 1.53 33.05
C ASP A 16 -20.95 2.65 33.37
N ARG A 17 -21.45 3.86 33.61
CA ARG A 17 -20.66 5.00 34.06
C ARG A 17 -19.94 4.72 35.39
N ARG A 18 -20.67 4.18 36.40
CA ARG A 18 -20.07 3.78 37.68
C ARG A 18 -18.97 2.75 37.49
N LYS A 19 -19.20 1.68 36.71
CA LYS A 19 -18.20 0.65 36.41
C LYS A 19 -16.96 1.24 35.72
N GLN A 20 -17.14 2.13 34.74
CA GLN A 20 -16.05 2.77 34.01
C GLN A 20 -15.21 3.67 34.95
N ILE A 21 -15.85 4.50 35.78
CA ILE A 21 -15.18 5.37 36.74
C ILE A 21 -14.39 4.56 37.76
N ALA A 22 -15.00 3.51 38.33
CA ALA A 22 -14.35 2.64 39.31
C ALA A 22 -13.08 2.00 38.71
N SER A 23 -13.16 1.45 37.49
CA SER A 23 -12.01 0.84 36.83
C SER A 23 -10.88 1.81 36.49
N ILE A 24 -11.22 3.09 36.22
CA ILE A 24 -10.19 4.12 36.00
C ILE A 24 -9.50 4.48 37.30
N ARG A 25 -10.26 4.68 38.38
CA ARG A 25 -9.72 5.06 39.68
C ARG A 25 -8.87 3.96 40.31
N SER A 26 -9.27 2.70 40.15
CA SER A 26 -8.52 1.54 40.66
C SER A 26 -7.35 1.12 39.73
N GLY A 27 -7.17 1.77 38.57
CA GLY A 27 -6.12 1.40 37.62
C GLY A 27 -6.28 0.01 37.00
N THR A 28 -7.50 -0.56 36.99
CA THR A 28 -7.76 -1.92 36.48
C THR A 28 -8.19 -1.91 35.00
N ARG A 29 -8.32 -3.09 34.41
CA ARG A 29 -8.84 -3.24 33.04
C ARG A 29 -10.26 -2.65 32.92
N ARG A 30 -10.51 -1.96 31.81
CA ARG A 30 -11.83 -1.37 31.55
C ARG A 30 -12.88 -2.46 31.34
N PRO A 31 -14.04 -2.34 31.98
CA PRO A 31 -15.14 -3.28 31.80
C PRO A 31 -15.69 -3.19 30.36
N LYS A 32 -16.22 -4.29 29.87
CA LYS A 32 -17.09 -4.25 28.69
C LYS A 32 -18.42 -3.62 29.11
N VAL A 33 -18.80 -2.51 28.47
CA VAL A 33 -20.05 -1.78 28.72
C VAL A 33 -20.88 -1.76 27.45
N GLY A 34 -22.15 -2.17 27.57
CA GLY A 34 -23.06 -2.30 26.42
C GLY A 34 -23.57 -0.96 25.88
N SER A 35 -23.66 0.06 26.75
CA SER A 35 -24.14 1.39 26.36
C SER A 35 -23.15 2.22 25.56
N PHE A 36 -21.95 1.70 25.25
CA PHE A 36 -20.94 2.38 24.46
C PHE A 36 -20.44 1.52 23.29
N LYS A 37 -20.68 2.00 22.08
CA LYS A 37 -20.08 1.40 20.85
C LYS A 37 -18.66 1.94 20.67
N SER A 38 -17.65 1.09 20.89
CA SER A 38 -16.26 1.48 20.63
C SER A 38 -16.00 1.58 19.13
N ARG A 39 -15.20 2.57 18.74
CA ARG A 39 -14.71 2.72 17.36
C ARG A 39 -13.21 2.50 17.35
N ARG A 40 -12.72 1.97 16.25
CA ARG A 40 -11.27 1.87 16.01
C ARG A 40 -10.62 3.26 16.12
N SER A 41 -9.37 3.29 16.58
CA SER A 41 -8.61 4.55 16.64
C SER A 41 -8.47 5.17 15.26
N GLY A 42 -8.81 6.45 15.14
CA GLY A 42 -8.59 7.20 13.89
C GLY A 42 -7.11 7.27 13.49
N TRP A 43 -6.18 7.14 14.46
CA TRP A 43 -4.74 7.04 14.16
C TRP A 43 -4.39 5.71 13.52
N ALA A 44 -4.91 4.59 14.04
CA ALA A 44 -4.72 3.28 13.44
C ALA A 44 -5.32 3.18 12.03
N VAL A 45 -6.51 3.73 11.84
CA VAL A 45 -7.15 3.78 10.49
C VAL A 45 -6.30 4.61 9.52
N ARG A 46 -5.80 5.78 9.94
CA ARG A 46 -4.92 6.61 9.08
C ARG A 46 -3.59 5.94 8.77
N PHE A 47 -3.02 5.21 9.75
CA PHE A 47 -1.81 4.43 9.54
C PHE A 47 -2.04 3.36 8.47
N GLU A 48 -3.09 2.57 8.62
CA GLU A 48 -3.45 1.52 7.66
C GLU A 48 -3.74 2.08 6.26
N LYS A 49 -4.42 3.23 6.18
CA LYS A 49 -4.64 3.93 4.91
C LYS A 49 -3.33 4.38 4.26
N LYS A 50 -2.36 4.86 5.06
CA LYS A 50 -1.06 5.34 4.54
C LYS A 50 -0.15 4.20 4.07
N TYR A 51 -0.06 3.13 4.86
CA TYR A 51 0.96 2.10 4.66
C TYR A 51 0.43 0.78 4.10
N GLY A 52 -0.89 0.60 4.03
CA GLY A 52 -1.53 -0.62 3.52
C GLY A 52 -1.39 -1.85 4.41
N VAL A 53 -0.89 -1.67 5.63
CA VAL A 53 -0.68 -2.74 6.62
C VAL A 53 -1.35 -2.37 7.94
N LYS A 54 -1.68 -3.37 8.75
CA LYS A 54 -2.24 -3.13 10.09
C LYS A 54 -1.18 -2.52 11.01
N ILE A 55 -1.59 -1.64 11.93
CA ILE A 55 -0.68 -1.08 12.95
C ILE A 55 -0.05 -2.17 13.84
N THR A 56 -0.63 -3.35 13.88
CA THR A 56 -0.12 -4.51 14.61
C THR A 56 0.97 -5.27 13.86
N ASP A 57 1.23 -4.97 12.60
CA ASP A 57 2.35 -5.53 11.84
C ASP A 57 3.68 -4.88 12.26
N THR A 58 4.17 -5.30 13.42
CA THR A 58 5.41 -4.77 13.99
C THR A 58 6.64 -5.14 13.16
N LYS A 59 6.60 -6.21 12.35
CA LYS A 59 7.70 -6.57 11.44
C LYS A 59 7.88 -5.54 10.32
N PHE A 60 6.76 -5.10 9.74
CA PHE A 60 6.77 -4.01 8.76
C PHE A 60 7.27 -2.70 9.39
N ILE A 61 6.76 -2.36 10.57
CA ILE A 61 7.12 -1.13 11.27
C ILE A 61 8.61 -1.12 11.61
N ASP A 62 9.15 -2.22 12.15
CA ASP A 62 10.57 -2.37 12.50
C ASP A 62 11.48 -2.18 11.27
N ARG A 63 11.11 -2.79 10.18
CA ARG A 63 11.91 -2.72 8.95
C ARG A 63 11.92 -1.33 8.32
N HIS A 64 10.79 -0.61 8.34
CA HIS A 64 10.58 0.56 7.49
C HIS A 64 10.35 1.88 8.23
N ILE A 65 10.02 1.88 9.54
CA ILE A 65 9.53 3.08 10.21
C ILE A 65 10.21 3.36 11.54
N LEU A 66 10.21 2.40 12.46
CA LEU A 66 10.69 2.56 13.84
C LEU A 66 11.25 1.22 14.33
N ARG A 67 12.52 1.17 14.72
CA ARG A 67 13.19 -0.05 15.16
C ARG A 67 12.52 -0.66 16.38
N ARG A 68 12.66 -1.97 16.54
CA ARG A 68 11.98 -2.78 17.57
C ARG A 68 12.03 -2.18 18.96
N PRO A 69 13.18 -1.71 19.51
CA PRO A 69 13.20 -1.11 20.83
C PRO A 69 12.34 0.16 20.95
N GLY A 70 12.23 0.94 19.87
CA GLY A 70 11.34 2.11 19.83
C GLY A 70 9.87 1.72 19.80
N ILE A 71 9.50 0.66 19.05
CA ILE A 71 8.14 0.11 19.03
C ILE A 71 7.73 -0.35 20.42
N ASP A 72 8.54 -1.21 21.04
CA ASP A 72 8.26 -1.78 22.35
C ASP A 72 8.16 -0.69 23.42
N GLY A 73 9.08 0.28 23.42
CA GLY A 73 9.03 1.41 24.35
C GLY A 73 7.77 2.27 24.21
N VAL A 74 7.28 2.52 23.00
CA VAL A 74 6.01 3.25 22.80
C VAL A 74 4.81 2.41 23.22
N LEU A 75 4.81 1.10 22.93
CA LEU A 75 3.73 0.19 23.33
C LEU A 75 3.64 0.10 24.85
N ASP A 76 4.77 -0.03 25.57
CA ASP A 76 4.82 -0.11 27.04
C ASP A 76 4.35 1.19 27.69
N LYS A 77 4.80 2.35 27.20
CA LYS A 77 4.24 3.63 27.64
C LYS A 77 2.74 3.76 27.34
N GLY A 78 2.28 3.19 26.24
CA GLY A 78 0.85 3.15 25.90
C GLY A 78 0.04 2.31 26.87
N ARG A 79 0.53 1.11 27.23
CA ARG A 79 -0.08 0.24 28.24
C ARG A 79 -0.06 0.92 29.63
N GLY A 80 1.06 1.48 30.03
CA GLY A 80 1.16 2.25 31.29
C GLY A 80 0.16 3.40 31.36
N ALA A 81 0.04 4.20 30.28
CA ALA A 81 -0.91 5.30 30.22
C ALA A 81 -2.39 4.83 30.25
N TYR A 82 -2.67 3.65 29.77
CA TYR A 82 -4.03 3.04 29.89
C TYR A 82 -4.42 2.87 31.35
N PHE A 83 -3.51 2.37 32.18
CA PHE A 83 -3.80 2.12 33.60
C PHE A 83 -3.76 3.41 34.44
N SER A 84 -2.76 4.25 34.25
CA SER A 84 -2.53 5.46 35.06
C SER A 84 -3.38 6.67 34.64
N GLY A 85 -3.52 6.92 33.34
CA GLY A 85 -4.19 8.11 32.81
C GLY A 85 -5.64 7.92 32.42
N GLY A 86 -6.10 6.69 32.42
CA GLY A 86 -7.43 6.31 31.95
C GLY A 86 -7.54 6.12 30.45
N SER A 87 -8.61 5.49 30.02
CA SER A 87 -8.93 5.21 28.61
C SER A 87 -10.42 5.29 28.35
N ARG A 88 -10.82 5.30 27.07
CA ARG A 88 -12.21 5.19 26.66
C ARG A 88 -12.79 3.84 27.07
N PRO A 89 -14.13 3.73 27.24
CA PRO A 89 -14.79 2.45 27.49
C PRO A 89 -14.46 1.41 26.39
N ASN A 90 -14.53 0.15 26.78
CA ASN A 90 -14.30 -1.00 25.85
C ASN A 90 -12.93 -1.02 25.16
N GLN A 91 -11.92 -0.29 25.68
CA GLN A 91 -10.56 -0.38 25.19
C GLN A 91 -9.74 -1.41 25.99
N THR A 92 -8.78 -2.01 25.33
CA THR A 92 -7.77 -2.87 25.96
C THR A 92 -6.44 -2.13 26.09
N PRO A 93 -5.51 -2.53 26.98
CA PRO A 93 -4.18 -1.94 27.06
C PRO A 93 -3.46 -1.93 25.70
N ASP A 94 -3.56 -3.04 24.94
CA ASP A 94 -2.92 -3.14 23.64
C ASP A 94 -3.59 -2.26 22.57
N SER A 95 -4.94 -2.22 22.53
CA SER A 95 -5.62 -1.32 21.58
C SER A 95 -5.26 0.15 21.80
N TRP A 96 -5.04 0.54 23.07
CA TRP A 96 -4.61 1.88 23.45
C TRP A 96 -3.15 2.12 23.05
N ALA A 97 -2.27 1.13 23.30
CA ALA A 97 -0.85 1.18 22.96
C ALA A 97 -0.63 1.28 21.46
N TYR A 98 -1.31 0.48 20.66
CA TYR A 98 -1.22 0.56 19.19
C TYR A 98 -1.79 1.87 18.63
N ALA A 99 -2.85 2.43 19.25
CA ALA A 99 -3.33 3.75 18.89
C ALA A 99 -2.28 4.85 19.17
N ARG A 100 -1.54 4.74 20.29
CA ARG A 100 -0.42 5.61 20.63
C ARG A 100 0.72 5.45 19.62
N LEU A 101 1.12 4.23 19.31
CA LEU A 101 2.15 3.94 18.30
C LEU A 101 1.80 4.56 16.94
N ALA A 102 0.58 4.39 16.48
CA ALA A 102 0.11 5.02 15.23
C ALA A 102 0.18 6.55 15.30
N SER A 103 -0.19 7.16 16.43
CA SER A 103 -0.07 8.60 16.65
C SER A 103 1.40 9.06 16.63
N VAL A 104 2.30 8.30 17.25
CA VAL A 104 3.75 8.58 17.20
C VAL A 104 4.26 8.53 15.77
N ILE A 105 3.96 7.47 15.03
CA ILE A 105 4.43 7.28 13.65
C ILE A 105 3.90 8.38 12.70
N LEU A 106 2.67 8.80 12.86
CA LEU A 106 2.02 9.79 11.99
C LEU A 106 2.25 11.25 12.42
N GLY A 107 3.06 11.50 13.44
CA GLY A 107 3.34 12.87 13.91
C GLY A 107 2.21 13.50 14.72
N GLY A 108 1.32 12.68 15.29
CA GLY A 108 0.24 13.15 16.15
C GLY A 108 0.69 13.54 17.56
N PRO A 109 -0.25 13.89 18.46
CA PRO A 109 0.06 14.38 19.79
C PRO A 109 0.97 13.48 20.62
N ALA A 110 0.85 12.15 20.47
CA ALA A 110 1.70 11.20 21.21
C ALA A 110 3.17 11.30 20.81
N ARG A 111 3.50 11.78 19.61
CA ARG A 111 4.89 11.99 19.21
C ARG A 111 5.59 13.00 20.08
N LYS A 112 4.93 14.08 20.48
CA LYS A 112 5.53 15.09 21.35
C LYS A 112 6.01 14.48 22.67
N VAL A 113 5.21 13.56 23.22
CA VAL A 113 5.53 12.86 24.49
C VAL A 113 6.62 11.79 24.31
N ASP A 114 6.60 11.09 23.17
CA ASP A 114 7.50 9.98 22.88
C ASP A 114 8.63 10.36 21.90
N ASN A 115 8.92 11.66 21.80
CA ASN A 115 9.90 12.16 20.83
C ASN A 115 11.31 11.57 21.03
N ALA A 116 11.72 11.32 22.27
CA ALA A 116 13.00 10.68 22.55
C ALA A 116 13.10 9.28 21.93
N LEU A 117 12.05 8.44 22.09
CA LEU A 117 11.99 7.13 21.47
C LEU A 117 11.93 7.23 19.95
N TRP A 118 11.12 8.15 19.45
CA TRP A 118 11.01 8.38 18.01
C TRP A 118 12.36 8.80 17.42
N SER A 119 13.02 9.81 17.96
CA SER A 119 14.27 10.35 17.42
C SER A 119 15.43 9.35 17.48
N LYS A 120 15.50 8.54 18.56
CA LYS A 120 16.55 7.54 18.75
C LYS A 120 16.37 6.32 17.84
N PHE A 121 15.14 5.86 17.63
CA PHE A 121 14.88 4.58 17.00
C PHE A 121 14.14 4.68 15.65
N ARG A 122 13.81 5.90 15.17
CA ARG A 122 13.27 6.03 13.82
C ARG A 122 14.24 5.41 12.82
N VAL A 123 13.71 4.60 11.92
CA VAL A 123 14.46 4.21 10.75
C VAL A 123 14.67 5.50 9.96
N THR A 124 15.93 5.87 9.76
CA THR A 124 16.32 7.03 8.94
C THR A 124 15.78 6.92 7.52
N GLY A 125 15.37 5.72 7.11
CA GLY A 125 14.56 5.45 5.93
C GLY A 125 13.06 5.76 6.00
N ARG A 126 12.55 6.51 6.98
CA ARG A 126 11.19 7.07 6.82
C ARG A 126 11.16 8.11 5.71
N ASP A 127 12.22 8.89 5.63
CA ASP A 127 12.47 9.72 4.46
C ASP A 127 12.65 8.83 3.21
N GLU A 128 13.21 7.63 3.37
CA GLU A 128 13.34 6.66 2.29
C GLU A 128 11.99 6.14 1.78
N TYR A 129 11.04 5.77 2.65
CA TYR A 129 9.70 5.39 2.20
C TYR A 129 9.00 6.53 1.46
N ASP A 130 8.96 7.70 2.10
CA ASP A 130 8.30 8.87 1.53
C ASP A 130 9.04 9.36 0.25
N GLN A 131 10.37 9.25 0.17
CA GLN A 131 11.17 9.53 -1.02
C GLN A 131 10.93 8.50 -2.13
N ILE A 132 10.88 7.20 -1.81
CA ILE A 132 10.56 6.14 -2.77
C ILE A 132 9.18 6.38 -3.37
N VAL A 133 8.19 6.69 -2.53
CA VAL A 133 6.82 6.99 -2.96
C VAL A 133 6.77 8.29 -3.78
N ALA A 134 7.44 9.34 -3.35
CA ALA A 134 7.53 10.61 -4.08
C ALA A 134 8.26 10.47 -5.42
N GLY A 135 9.20 9.54 -5.51
CA GLY A 135 9.93 9.20 -6.73
C GLY A 135 9.12 8.35 -7.72
N PHE A 136 7.99 7.78 -7.30
CA PHE A 136 7.12 6.98 -8.17
C PHE A 136 6.24 7.88 -9.03
N LYS A 137 6.69 8.17 -10.23
CA LYS A 137 6.04 9.08 -11.19
C LYS A 137 5.85 8.40 -12.55
N PRO A 138 4.98 7.38 -12.64
CA PRO A 138 4.65 6.78 -13.94
C PRO A 138 4.00 7.81 -14.86
N SER A 139 4.31 7.74 -16.15
CA SER A 139 3.83 8.71 -17.14
C SER A 139 2.55 8.27 -17.85
N LEU A 140 2.06 7.07 -17.59
CA LEU A 140 0.84 6.51 -18.17
C LEU A 140 -0.08 5.99 -17.06
N THR A 141 -1.36 6.31 -17.15
CA THR A 141 -2.39 5.69 -16.31
C THR A 141 -2.74 4.27 -16.79
N PRO A 142 -3.34 3.41 -15.95
CA PRO A 142 -3.82 2.10 -16.39
C PRO A 142 -4.73 2.19 -17.63
N ARG A 143 -5.68 3.14 -17.63
CA ARG A 143 -6.56 3.40 -18.78
C ARG A 143 -5.75 3.66 -20.06
N GLN A 144 -4.74 4.54 -19.99
CA GLN A 144 -3.91 4.85 -21.16
C GLN A 144 -3.14 3.64 -21.64
N MET A 145 -2.57 2.83 -20.74
CA MET A 145 -1.84 1.61 -21.11
C MET A 145 -2.71 0.64 -21.90
N PHE A 146 -3.93 0.37 -21.44
CA PHE A 146 -4.84 -0.56 -22.10
C PHE A 146 -5.46 0.03 -23.37
N ARG A 147 -5.81 1.31 -23.37
CA ARG A 147 -6.35 2.00 -24.55
C ARG A 147 -5.36 1.99 -25.71
N MET A 148 -4.08 2.20 -25.42
CA MET A 148 -3.01 2.15 -26.44
C MET A 148 -2.71 0.73 -26.93
N GLY A 149 -3.11 -0.29 -26.18
CA GLY A 149 -2.86 -1.69 -26.47
C GLY A 149 -1.62 -2.24 -25.77
N SER A 150 -1.85 -3.23 -24.91
CA SER A 150 -0.83 -3.84 -24.06
C SER A 150 -1.10 -5.34 -23.86
N PHE A 151 -0.02 -6.08 -23.60
CA PHE A 151 -0.05 -7.50 -23.23
C PHE A 151 -0.73 -8.42 -24.26
N GLY A 152 -0.79 -8.01 -25.54
CA GLY A 152 -1.48 -8.78 -26.58
C GLY A 152 -2.94 -9.05 -26.25
N GLY A 153 -3.58 -8.20 -25.44
CA GLY A 153 -4.97 -8.36 -25.02
C GLY A 153 -5.22 -9.38 -23.91
N THR A 154 -4.19 -9.97 -23.31
CA THR A 154 -4.36 -11.13 -22.41
C THR A 154 -4.21 -10.83 -20.92
N TYR A 155 -3.99 -9.59 -20.52
CA TYR A 155 -3.61 -9.30 -19.13
C TYR A 155 -4.69 -9.72 -18.12
N TRP A 156 -5.94 -9.32 -18.32
CA TRP A 156 -7.05 -9.59 -17.41
C TRP A 156 -7.81 -10.89 -17.72
N ARG A 157 -7.17 -11.81 -18.46
CA ARG A 157 -7.75 -13.13 -18.75
C ARG A 157 -8.08 -13.91 -17.47
N PRO A 158 -8.94 -14.89 -17.50
CA PRO A 158 -9.04 -15.86 -16.42
C PRO A 158 -7.69 -16.55 -16.19
N ILE A 159 -7.27 -16.67 -14.95
CA ILE A 159 -6.03 -17.36 -14.55
C ILE A 159 -6.29 -18.36 -13.43
N ARG A 160 -5.48 -19.41 -13.35
CA ARG A 160 -5.28 -20.17 -12.13
C ARG A 160 -3.99 -19.67 -11.49
N SER A 161 -4.11 -18.94 -10.40
CA SER A 161 -2.95 -18.38 -9.70
C SER A 161 -2.32 -19.43 -8.79
N GLY A 162 -1.02 -19.68 -8.95
CA GLY A 162 -0.23 -20.55 -8.08
C GLY A 162 0.00 -19.92 -6.70
N VAL A 163 0.13 -18.58 -6.63
CA VAL A 163 0.40 -17.88 -5.35
C VAL A 163 -0.79 -17.82 -4.40
N VAL A 164 -2.02 -17.87 -4.92
CA VAL A 164 -3.25 -17.90 -4.06
C VAL A 164 -4.04 -19.20 -4.17
N GLY A 165 -3.60 -20.14 -5.01
CA GLY A 165 -4.24 -21.46 -5.18
C GLY A 165 -5.66 -21.43 -5.76
N LYS A 166 -6.09 -20.31 -6.39
CA LYS A 166 -7.47 -20.10 -6.84
C LYS A 166 -7.57 -19.73 -8.32
N ARG A 167 -8.74 -20.04 -8.91
CA ARG A 167 -9.12 -19.46 -10.21
C ARG A 167 -9.61 -18.02 -10.00
N LEU A 168 -9.13 -17.11 -10.83
CA LEU A 168 -9.46 -15.70 -10.80
C LEU A 168 -9.92 -15.26 -12.18
N SER A 169 -11.02 -14.49 -12.24
CA SER A 169 -11.55 -13.91 -13.48
C SER A 169 -12.18 -12.56 -13.21
N GLY A 170 -12.36 -11.75 -14.24
CA GLY A 170 -13.06 -10.48 -14.17
C GLY A 170 -12.44 -9.45 -13.22
N GLN A 171 -11.15 -9.59 -12.87
CA GLN A 171 -10.51 -8.74 -11.85
C GLN A 171 -10.43 -7.26 -12.26
N HIS A 172 -10.41 -6.93 -13.54
CA HIS A 172 -10.49 -5.55 -14.04
C HIS A 172 -11.78 -4.84 -13.60
N ARG A 173 -12.87 -5.57 -13.35
CA ARG A 173 -14.17 -5.00 -12.92
C ARG A 173 -14.15 -4.42 -11.51
N LYS A 174 -13.09 -4.66 -10.74
CA LYS A 174 -12.88 -4.07 -9.41
C LYS A 174 -12.46 -2.60 -9.46
N TYR A 175 -12.08 -2.11 -10.63
CA TYR A 175 -11.62 -0.74 -10.86
C TYR A 175 -12.74 0.12 -11.48
N PRO A 176 -12.61 1.45 -11.48
CA PRO A 176 -13.63 2.33 -12.01
C PRO A 176 -14.04 1.96 -13.45
N LYS A 177 -15.32 1.82 -13.70
CA LYS A 177 -15.85 1.50 -15.04
C LYS A 177 -15.34 2.47 -16.10
N SER A 178 -15.18 3.75 -15.75
CA SER A 178 -14.65 4.81 -16.62
C SER A 178 -13.26 4.50 -17.19
N TRP A 179 -12.47 3.64 -16.54
CA TRP A 179 -11.17 3.25 -17.07
C TRP A 179 -11.26 2.36 -18.31
N TRP A 180 -12.34 1.62 -18.45
CA TRP A 180 -12.53 0.61 -19.50
C TRP A 180 -13.46 1.05 -20.61
N VAL A 181 -14.15 2.19 -20.46
CA VAL A 181 -15.04 2.71 -21.49
C VAL A 181 -14.30 2.89 -22.83
N GLY A 182 -14.85 2.29 -23.89
CA GLY A 182 -14.28 2.34 -25.23
C GLY A 182 -13.05 1.45 -25.44
N ILE A 183 -12.75 0.52 -24.50
CA ILE A 183 -11.70 -0.48 -24.65
C ILE A 183 -12.37 -1.83 -24.89
N PRO A 184 -12.30 -2.40 -26.10
CA PRO A 184 -12.89 -3.71 -26.40
C PRO A 184 -12.27 -4.82 -25.54
N ASP A 185 -13.06 -5.82 -25.14
CA ASP A 185 -12.61 -6.95 -24.32
C ASP A 185 -11.37 -7.66 -24.90
N ARG A 186 -11.31 -7.80 -26.26
CA ARG A 186 -10.13 -8.34 -26.95
C ARG A 186 -8.82 -7.60 -26.69
N LYS A 187 -8.86 -6.40 -26.13
CA LYS A 187 -7.66 -5.64 -25.70
C LYS A 187 -7.27 -5.91 -24.26
N MET A 188 -8.01 -6.72 -23.51
CA MET A 188 -7.81 -6.92 -22.08
C MET A 188 -7.92 -8.35 -21.58
N THR A 189 -8.83 -9.18 -22.14
CA THR A 189 -9.29 -10.43 -21.54
C THR A 189 -9.13 -11.68 -22.40
N LEU A 190 -8.43 -11.57 -23.53
CA LEU A 190 -8.14 -12.72 -24.39
C LEU A 190 -7.47 -13.85 -23.61
N ALA A 191 -7.80 -15.10 -23.92
CA ALA A 191 -7.09 -16.25 -23.39
C ALA A 191 -5.60 -16.21 -23.79
N PHE A 192 -4.74 -16.86 -23.01
CA PHE A 192 -3.28 -16.73 -23.19
C PHE A 192 -2.80 -17.26 -24.56
N ASP A 193 -3.38 -18.32 -25.04
CA ASP A 193 -3.13 -18.92 -26.36
C ASP A 193 -3.55 -18.00 -27.52
N ARG A 194 -4.45 -17.06 -27.26
CA ARG A 194 -4.91 -16.03 -28.20
C ARG A 194 -4.16 -14.70 -28.08
N TYR A 195 -2.92 -14.73 -27.56
CA TYR A 195 -2.09 -13.51 -27.52
C TYR A 195 -1.93 -12.93 -28.91
N ASP A 196 -2.42 -11.69 -29.09
CA ASP A 196 -2.37 -10.99 -30.36
C ASP A 196 -1.41 -9.80 -30.30
N LYS A 197 -0.23 -9.92 -30.94
CA LYS A 197 0.73 -8.82 -31.01
C LYS A 197 0.16 -7.57 -31.69
N SER A 198 -0.85 -7.71 -32.57
CA SER A 198 -1.48 -6.58 -33.25
C SER A 198 -2.26 -5.67 -32.29
N VAL A 199 -2.69 -6.21 -31.14
CA VAL A 199 -3.32 -5.45 -30.05
C VAL A 199 -2.30 -4.52 -29.37
N ASN A 200 -1.01 -4.88 -29.34
CA ASN A 200 0.02 -4.06 -28.76
C ASN A 200 0.25 -2.79 -29.58
N ARG A 201 0.53 -1.68 -28.90
CA ARG A 201 0.80 -0.41 -29.55
C ARG A 201 1.90 -0.50 -30.61
N PHE A 202 2.98 -1.22 -30.30
CA PHE A 202 4.16 -1.32 -31.16
C PHE A 202 4.20 -2.62 -31.97
N LYS A 203 3.09 -3.39 -32.02
CA LYS A 203 2.90 -4.60 -32.84
C LYS A 203 3.95 -5.70 -32.59
N VAL A 204 4.55 -5.72 -31.43
CA VAL A 204 5.57 -6.70 -31.03
C VAL A 204 5.14 -7.50 -29.81
N LYS A 205 5.57 -8.76 -29.74
CA LYS A 205 5.37 -9.60 -28.56
C LYS A 205 6.43 -9.27 -27.52
N VAL A 206 6.00 -8.98 -26.28
CA VAL A 206 6.87 -8.78 -25.10
C VAL A 206 6.21 -9.41 -23.88
N GLY A 207 7.04 -9.74 -22.89
CA GLY A 207 6.62 -10.43 -21.69
C GLY A 207 6.77 -11.95 -21.79
N THR A 208 6.51 -12.61 -20.65
CA THR A 208 6.63 -14.06 -20.46
C THR A 208 5.34 -14.61 -19.84
N THR A 209 5.34 -15.88 -19.44
CA THR A 209 4.17 -16.55 -18.88
C THR A 209 3.93 -16.16 -17.41
N LEU A 210 2.70 -16.40 -16.93
CA LEU A 210 2.34 -16.24 -15.52
C LEU A 210 3.21 -17.15 -14.63
N GLN A 211 3.37 -18.42 -15.02
CA GLN A 211 4.17 -19.42 -14.31
C GLN A 211 5.64 -18.96 -14.15
N PHE A 212 6.21 -18.38 -15.21
CA PHE A 212 7.56 -17.80 -15.11
C PHE A 212 7.61 -16.66 -14.11
N TRP A 213 6.62 -15.76 -14.06
CA TRP A 213 6.57 -14.67 -13.09
C TRP A 213 6.40 -15.17 -11.66
N GLU A 214 5.59 -16.19 -11.46
CA GLU A 214 5.41 -16.85 -10.15
C GLU A 214 6.70 -17.55 -9.70
N SER A 215 7.38 -18.30 -10.57
CA SER A 215 8.65 -18.98 -10.27
C SER A 215 9.78 -18.01 -9.89
N LYS A 216 9.77 -16.80 -10.47
CA LYS A 216 10.71 -15.72 -10.15
C LYS A 216 10.29 -14.89 -8.94
N LYS A 217 9.21 -15.25 -8.23
CA LYS A 217 8.64 -14.51 -7.10
C LYS A 217 8.33 -13.04 -7.44
N TRP A 218 7.99 -12.77 -8.70
CA TRP A 218 7.61 -11.43 -9.14
C TRP A 218 6.15 -11.13 -8.84
N ILE A 219 5.35 -12.15 -8.60
CA ILE A 219 3.94 -12.11 -8.22
C ILE A 219 3.81 -12.58 -6.79
N THR A 220 2.95 -11.92 -6.03
CA THR A 220 2.62 -12.22 -4.64
C THR A 220 1.12 -12.43 -4.50
N GLU A 221 0.70 -12.97 -3.37
CA GLU A 221 -0.71 -13.14 -3.00
C GLU A 221 -1.51 -11.83 -3.00
N TYR A 222 -0.85 -10.70 -2.80
CA TYR A 222 -1.49 -9.37 -2.85
C TYR A 222 -1.98 -9.02 -4.26
N HIS A 223 -1.20 -9.38 -5.27
CA HIS A 223 -1.45 -9.01 -6.67
C HIS A 223 -1.18 -10.17 -7.62
N PRO A 224 -2.10 -11.18 -7.70
CA PRO A 224 -1.91 -12.39 -8.50
C PRO A 224 -1.72 -12.16 -10.01
N TYR A 225 -2.13 -11.02 -10.53
CA TYR A 225 -1.85 -10.59 -11.91
C TYR A 225 -0.55 -9.79 -12.05
N GLY A 226 0.15 -9.55 -10.94
CA GLY A 226 1.46 -8.89 -10.92
C GLY A 226 1.39 -7.36 -10.94
N TRP A 227 2.42 -6.73 -11.50
CA TRP A 227 2.70 -5.31 -11.35
C TRP A 227 1.55 -4.39 -11.79
N VAL A 228 0.89 -4.65 -12.91
CA VAL A 228 -0.18 -3.75 -13.38
C VAL A 228 -1.41 -3.83 -12.50
N GLN A 229 -1.73 -5.00 -11.91
CA GLN A 229 -2.78 -5.09 -10.91
C GLN A 229 -2.43 -4.25 -9.69
N TRP A 230 -1.21 -4.37 -9.17
CA TRP A 230 -0.72 -3.51 -8.10
C TRP A 230 -0.83 -2.03 -8.47
N TYR A 231 -0.44 -1.67 -9.69
CA TYR A 231 -0.50 -0.28 -10.15
C TYR A 231 -1.93 0.24 -10.25
N CYS A 232 -2.88 -0.60 -10.69
CA CYS A 232 -4.30 -0.25 -10.65
C CYS A 232 -4.78 -0.02 -9.21
N ASP A 233 -4.43 -0.90 -8.27
CA ASP A 233 -4.77 -0.73 -6.85
C ASP A 233 -4.13 0.54 -6.27
N TRP A 234 -2.89 0.83 -6.61
CA TRP A 234 -2.21 2.07 -6.24
C TRP A 234 -2.96 3.31 -6.73
N CYS A 235 -3.38 3.34 -7.99
CA CYS A 235 -4.09 4.47 -8.60
C CYS A 235 -5.47 4.73 -7.98
N VAL A 236 -6.16 3.72 -7.44
CA VAL A 236 -7.40 3.89 -6.68
C VAL A 236 -7.17 4.12 -5.18
N GLY A 237 -5.93 4.39 -4.78
CA GLY A 237 -5.56 4.74 -3.40
C GLY A 237 -5.42 3.56 -2.46
N LYS A 238 -5.47 2.30 -2.95
CA LYS A 238 -5.14 1.14 -2.12
C LYS A 238 -3.65 1.07 -1.87
N ARG A 239 -3.28 0.55 -0.72
CA ARG A 239 -1.88 0.33 -0.31
C ARG A 239 -1.72 -1.11 0.18
N SER A 240 -0.51 -1.64 0.03
CA SER A 240 -0.15 -3.00 0.46
C SER A 240 1.26 -3.05 1.02
N ALA A 241 1.60 -4.12 1.71
CA ALA A 241 2.98 -4.36 2.17
C ALA A 241 3.98 -4.51 0.99
N ASP A 242 3.45 -4.73 -0.22
CA ASP A 242 4.23 -4.93 -1.44
C ASP A 242 4.63 -3.61 -2.15
N ASP A 243 4.11 -2.47 -1.70
CA ASP A 243 4.25 -1.19 -2.39
C ASP A 243 5.72 -0.81 -2.65
N ILE A 244 6.57 -0.88 -1.63
CA ILE A 244 7.98 -0.51 -1.76
C ILE A 244 8.70 -1.42 -2.76
N ARG A 245 8.42 -2.72 -2.73
CA ARG A 245 9.02 -3.68 -3.67
C ARG A 245 8.60 -3.36 -5.10
N GLN A 246 7.33 -3.07 -5.34
CA GLN A 246 6.82 -2.77 -6.68
C GLN A 246 7.34 -1.43 -7.21
N ILE A 247 7.43 -0.41 -6.38
CA ILE A 247 7.98 0.89 -6.76
C ILE A 247 9.49 0.75 -7.08
N ARG A 248 10.26 0.03 -6.26
CA ARG A 248 11.68 -0.22 -6.54
C ARG A 248 11.89 -0.98 -7.85
N ARG A 249 11.04 -1.97 -8.15
CA ARG A 249 11.07 -2.69 -9.44
C ARG A 249 10.80 -1.73 -10.60
N TRP A 250 9.77 -0.91 -10.49
CA TRP A 250 9.49 0.12 -11.49
C TRP A 250 10.68 1.07 -11.66
N ALA A 251 11.24 1.58 -10.57
CA ALA A 251 12.39 2.49 -10.61
C ALA A 251 13.59 1.88 -11.32
N ALA A 252 13.89 0.60 -11.05
CA ALA A 252 15.00 -0.12 -11.68
C ALA A 252 14.80 -0.40 -13.18
N LEU A 253 13.55 -0.47 -13.65
CA LEU A 253 13.24 -0.81 -15.05
C LEU A 253 12.87 0.42 -15.89
N ALA A 254 12.01 1.29 -15.37
CA ALA A 254 11.31 2.34 -16.09
C ALA A 254 11.43 3.74 -15.44
N GLY A 255 11.96 3.83 -14.21
CA GLY A 255 12.21 5.09 -13.53
C GLY A 255 13.29 5.94 -14.21
N PRO A 256 13.63 7.12 -13.67
CA PRO A 256 14.59 8.04 -14.27
C PRO A 256 15.96 7.41 -14.58
N LYS A 257 16.42 6.49 -13.71
CA LYS A 257 17.65 5.70 -13.90
C LYS A 257 17.37 4.25 -14.32
N GLY A 258 16.15 3.95 -14.76
CA GLY A 258 15.72 2.60 -15.10
C GLY A 258 16.43 2.05 -16.34
N ARG A 259 16.84 0.78 -16.28
CA ARG A 259 17.67 0.15 -17.33
C ARG A 259 17.03 0.20 -18.72
N PHE A 260 15.73 -0.11 -18.86
CA PHE A 260 15.07 -0.07 -20.18
C PHE A 260 14.84 1.35 -20.67
N ARG A 261 14.57 2.29 -19.74
CA ARG A 261 14.44 3.71 -20.10
C ARG A 261 15.76 4.24 -20.65
N ASN A 262 16.88 4.03 -19.94
CA ASN A 262 18.19 4.50 -20.38
C ASN A 262 18.64 3.82 -21.66
N MET A 263 18.41 2.50 -21.78
CA MET A 263 18.71 1.77 -23.01
C MET A 263 17.97 2.37 -24.21
N LEU A 264 16.68 2.67 -24.09
CA LEU A 264 15.90 3.29 -25.17
C LEU A 264 16.42 4.69 -25.50
N ILE A 265 16.67 5.52 -24.47
CA ILE A 265 17.20 6.89 -24.68
C ILE A 265 18.53 6.84 -25.45
N ASN A 266 19.46 5.99 -25.05
CA ASN A 266 20.75 5.84 -25.72
C ASN A 266 20.61 5.34 -27.17
N MET A 267 19.70 4.39 -27.41
CA MET A 267 19.43 3.94 -28.78
C MET A 267 18.87 5.06 -29.64
N VAL A 268 17.90 5.82 -29.14
CA VAL A 268 17.29 6.93 -29.88
C VAL A 268 18.29 8.05 -30.16
N ARG A 269 19.20 8.34 -29.22
CA ARG A 269 20.32 9.30 -29.45
C ARG A 269 21.27 8.85 -30.57
N GLN A 270 21.37 7.55 -30.77
CA GLN A 270 22.15 6.94 -31.85
C GLN A 270 21.35 6.74 -33.15
N GLY A 271 20.17 7.37 -33.29
CA GLY A 271 19.29 7.19 -34.44
C GLY A 271 18.61 5.80 -34.54
N ARG A 272 18.68 4.97 -33.50
CA ARG A 272 18.11 3.63 -33.48
C ARG A 272 16.80 3.60 -32.69
N GLU A 273 15.91 2.71 -33.05
CA GLU A 273 14.61 2.50 -32.40
C GLU A 273 14.43 1.06 -31.94
N SER A 274 13.66 0.88 -30.88
CA SER A 274 13.32 -0.44 -30.38
C SER A 274 11.84 -0.56 -29.99
N PRO A 275 10.98 -1.04 -30.87
CA PRO A 275 9.56 -1.31 -30.57
C PRO A 275 9.38 -2.22 -29.36
N LYS A 276 10.28 -3.23 -29.18
CA LYS A 276 10.23 -4.13 -28.01
C LYS A 276 10.47 -3.38 -26.70
N ILE A 277 11.48 -2.52 -26.62
CA ILE A 277 11.75 -1.75 -25.41
C ILE A 277 10.64 -0.73 -25.17
N ARG A 278 10.13 -0.06 -26.21
CA ARG A 278 8.97 0.86 -26.07
C ARG A 278 7.74 0.15 -25.54
N GLN A 279 7.41 -1.05 -26.04
CA GLN A 279 6.28 -1.84 -25.54
C GLN A 279 6.52 -2.30 -24.10
N THR A 280 7.73 -2.73 -23.78
CA THR A 280 8.09 -3.10 -22.40
C THR A 280 7.90 -1.92 -21.44
N LEU A 281 8.41 -0.74 -21.78
CA LEU A 281 8.24 0.47 -20.96
C LEU A 281 6.77 0.86 -20.80
N GLN A 282 5.95 0.71 -21.88
CA GLN A 282 4.51 0.95 -21.78
C GLN A 282 3.84 0.00 -20.76
N HIS A 283 4.29 -1.28 -20.70
CA HIS A 283 3.80 -2.24 -19.71
C HIS A 283 4.21 -1.85 -18.27
N TRP A 284 5.22 -0.99 -18.11
CA TRP A 284 5.66 -0.40 -16.84
C TRP A 284 5.18 1.05 -16.67
N ALA A 285 4.07 1.41 -17.32
CA ALA A 285 3.46 2.74 -17.27
C ALA A 285 4.44 3.88 -17.58
N CYS A 286 5.43 3.63 -18.42
CA CYS A 286 6.45 4.60 -18.80
C CYS A 286 6.43 4.87 -20.31
N ARG A 287 6.48 6.14 -20.67
CA ARG A 287 6.62 6.63 -22.05
C ARG A 287 7.86 7.51 -22.13
N VAL A 288 8.79 7.15 -22.99
CA VAL A 288 9.93 8.01 -23.32
C VAL A 288 9.53 8.97 -24.44
N THR A 289 9.67 10.25 -24.19
CA THR A 289 9.34 11.35 -25.09
C THR A 289 10.59 11.96 -25.70
N ARG A 290 10.43 12.85 -26.70
CA ARG A 290 11.56 13.62 -27.27
C ARG A 290 12.25 14.48 -26.20
N ALA A 291 11.51 15.03 -25.24
CA ALA A 291 12.07 15.81 -24.14
C ALA A 291 13.00 14.97 -23.23
N ASP A 292 12.70 13.68 -23.05
CA ASP A 292 13.55 12.77 -22.27
C ASP A 292 14.88 12.44 -22.97
N VAL A 293 14.89 12.48 -24.30
CA VAL A 293 16.08 12.20 -25.12
C VAL A 293 17.03 13.40 -25.19
N ARG A 294 16.48 14.62 -25.15
CA ARG A 294 17.26 15.88 -25.22
C ARG A 294 18.00 16.24 -23.93
N LYS A 295 17.59 15.68 -22.80
CA LYS A 295 18.26 15.80 -21.50
C LYS A 295 19.48 14.88 -21.43
#